data_aaec372bb8156dcfacda7a78ae9ff93c
#
_entry.id   aaec372bb8156dcfacda7a78ae9ff93c
#
_cell.length_a   1.000
_cell.length_b   1.000
_cell.length_c   1.000
_cell.angle_alpha   90.00
_cell.angle_beta   90.00
_cell.angle_gamma   90.00
#
_symmetry.space_group_name_H-M   'P 1'
#
loop_
_entity.id
_entity.type
_entity.pdbx_description
1 polymer ?
#
loop_
_entity_poly.entity_id
_entity_poly.type
_entity_poly.pdbx_seq_one_letter_code
_entity_poly.pdbx_strand_id
1 'polypeptide(L)'
;MSEGFLEISNNNYEAARKAFTQAKKTLPNSNEPNDGFLQVEQSERNDIILGHQKKAAAHIASENWPGAIEEYEAALSIADSLEFAVTGLVYANSRLTLKNKLQEFLSDPTLLQSDVGLAEASTALRQASRARPTTDQLLSHIDILARLISTARIKIPVTISSDGQTKVTVRRHAVLGKVTNTVVNLIPGRYTVVGQRLGYRDVREDVVVLAGRPSPILEIASTERVR
;
A
#
# COMPACT_ATOMS: atom_id res chain seq x y z
N MET A 1 42.65 -32.66 1.18
CA MET A 1 41.86 -32.11 2.35
C MET A 1 42.06 -30.62 2.49
N SER A 2 43.25 -30.10 2.73
CA SER A 2 43.51 -28.63 2.89
C SER A 2 43.00 -27.79 1.75
N GLU A 3 43.16 -28.26 0.50
CA GLU A 3 42.65 -27.59 -0.70
C GLU A 3 41.13 -27.46 -0.69
N GLY A 4 40.40 -28.51 -0.30
CA GLY A 4 38.92 -28.44 -0.23
C GLY A 4 38.43 -27.41 0.78
N PHE A 5 39.06 -27.29 1.95
CA PHE A 5 38.71 -26.28 2.95
C PHE A 5 39.09 -24.86 2.51
N LEU A 6 40.20 -24.71 1.77
CA LEU A 6 40.57 -23.44 1.17
C LEU A 6 39.52 -22.97 0.15
N GLU A 7 39.07 -23.89 -0.70
CA GLU A 7 38.02 -23.59 -1.68
C GLU A 7 36.67 -23.23 -1.05
N ILE A 8 36.31 -23.82 0.11
CA ILE A 8 35.15 -23.38 0.91
C ILE A 8 35.33 -21.91 1.33
N SER A 9 36.52 -21.57 1.86
CA SER A 9 36.81 -20.19 2.30
C SER A 9 36.72 -19.16 1.16
N ASN A 10 36.94 -19.60 -0.08
CA ASN A 10 36.84 -18.79 -1.30
C ASN A 10 35.40 -18.81 -1.89
N ASN A 11 34.43 -19.47 -1.25
CA ASN A 11 33.07 -19.71 -1.73
C ASN A 11 33.02 -20.47 -3.06
N ASN A 12 34.11 -21.24 -3.38
CA ASN A 12 34.22 -22.06 -4.58
C ASN A 12 33.74 -23.50 -4.27
N TYR A 13 32.47 -23.67 -4.02
CA TYR A 13 31.88 -24.93 -3.52
C TYR A 13 32.04 -26.09 -4.51
N GLU A 14 32.05 -25.81 -5.81
CA GLU A 14 32.26 -26.86 -6.82
C GLU A 14 33.70 -27.40 -6.80
N ALA A 15 34.71 -26.53 -6.68
CA ALA A 15 36.09 -26.95 -6.54
C ALA A 15 36.31 -27.67 -5.21
N ALA A 16 35.70 -27.22 -4.11
CA ALA A 16 35.73 -27.89 -2.82
C ALA A 16 35.20 -29.34 -2.92
N ARG A 17 34.01 -29.52 -3.57
CA ARG A 17 33.43 -30.86 -3.80
C ARG A 17 34.38 -31.75 -4.64
N LYS A 18 35.04 -31.22 -5.67
CA LYS A 18 36.02 -31.98 -6.46
C LYS A 18 37.21 -32.41 -5.61
N ALA A 19 37.76 -31.50 -4.79
CA ALA A 19 38.88 -31.82 -3.89
C ALA A 19 38.53 -32.90 -2.86
N PHE A 20 37.34 -32.83 -2.22
CA PHE A 20 36.89 -33.88 -1.28
C PHE A 20 36.58 -35.18 -2.00
N THR A 21 36.07 -35.15 -3.22
CA THR A 21 35.86 -36.38 -4.02
C THR A 21 37.20 -37.07 -4.32
N GLN A 22 38.22 -36.33 -4.63
CA GLN A 22 39.56 -36.88 -4.86
C GLN A 22 40.16 -37.42 -3.56
N ALA A 23 40.01 -36.69 -2.44
CA ALA A 23 40.45 -37.17 -1.12
C ALA A 23 39.75 -38.46 -0.71
N LYS A 24 38.45 -38.62 -0.98
CA LYS A 24 37.70 -39.87 -0.68
C LYS A 24 38.21 -41.06 -1.50
N LYS A 25 38.62 -40.87 -2.72
CA LYS A 25 39.24 -41.92 -3.54
C LYS A 25 40.60 -42.37 -2.98
N THR A 26 41.35 -41.44 -2.40
CA THR A 26 42.69 -41.70 -1.85
C THR A 26 42.63 -42.27 -0.44
N LEU A 27 41.62 -41.90 0.32
CA LEU A 27 41.41 -42.29 1.73
C LEU A 27 40.00 -42.89 1.92
N PRO A 28 39.65 -44.07 1.35
CA PRO A 28 38.30 -44.59 1.30
C PRO A 28 37.74 -44.94 2.67
N ASN A 29 38.55 -45.19 3.67
CA ASN A 29 38.16 -45.57 5.04
C ASN A 29 38.16 -44.37 6.01
N SER A 30 38.52 -43.15 5.53
CA SER A 30 38.47 -41.95 6.36
C SER A 30 37.09 -41.25 6.28
N ASN A 31 36.63 -40.74 7.42
CA ASN A 31 35.41 -39.93 7.48
C ASN A 31 35.64 -38.45 7.09
N GLU A 32 36.88 -37.99 7.14
CA GLU A 32 37.23 -36.58 6.85
C GLU A 32 36.66 -36.03 5.53
N PRO A 33 36.70 -36.78 4.39
CA PRO A 33 36.06 -36.29 3.17
C PRO A 33 34.55 -36.12 3.27
N ASN A 34 33.86 -36.94 4.05
CA ASN A 34 32.43 -36.81 4.27
C ASN A 34 32.12 -35.58 5.11
N ASP A 35 32.90 -35.30 6.16
CA ASP A 35 32.80 -34.09 6.96
C ASP A 35 33.04 -32.84 6.10
N GLY A 36 34.00 -32.93 5.16
CA GLY A 36 34.24 -31.88 4.16
C GLY A 36 33.03 -31.61 3.27
N PHE A 37 32.33 -32.64 2.78
CA PHE A 37 31.10 -32.45 2.00
C PHE A 37 29.98 -31.80 2.82
N LEU A 38 29.80 -32.21 4.08
CA LEU A 38 28.82 -31.60 4.98
C LEU A 38 29.13 -30.09 5.20
N GLN A 39 30.42 -29.77 5.35
CA GLN A 39 30.83 -28.38 5.52
C GLN A 39 30.58 -27.55 4.24
N VAL A 40 30.82 -28.10 3.03
CA VAL A 40 30.47 -27.46 1.77
C VAL A 40 28.97 -27.17 1.73
N GLU A 41 28.14 -28.15 2.02
CA GLU A 41 26.68 -28.00 2.00
C GLU A 41 26.19 -26.93 2.98
N GLN A 42 26.72 -26.93 4.21
CA GLN A 42 26.40 -25.92 5.21
C GLN A 42 26.84 -24.51 4.79
N SER A 43 28.06 -24.37 4.23
CA SER A 43 28.59 -23.09 3.82
C SER A 43 27.82 -22.51 2.64
N GLU A 44 27.52 -23.32 1.63
CA GLU A 44 26.70 -22.93 0.48
C GLU A 44 25.29 -22.51 0.91
N ARG A 45 24.68 -23.29 1.79
CA ARG A 45 23.37 -22.96 2.37
C ARG A 45 23.38 -21.60 3.09
N ASN A 46 24.43 -21.37 3.91
CA ASN A 46 24.57 -20.10 4.62
C ASN A 46 24.77 -18.92 3.67
N ASP A 47 25.53 -19.08 2.59
CA ASP A 47 25.72 -18.04 1.58
C ASP A 47 24.43 -17.70 0.85
N ILE A 48 23.60 -18.69 0.52
CA ILE A 48 22.28 -18.46 -0.08
C ILE A 48 21.40 -17.66 0.89
N ILE A 49 21.38 -18.03 2.18
CA ILE A 49 20.62 -17.31 3.21
C ILE A 49 21.09 -15.85 3.34
N LEU A 50 22.41 -15.62 3.39
CA LEU A 50 22.99 -14.28 3.42
C LEU A 50 22.66 -13.48 2.15
N GLY A 51 22.59 -14.15 1.00
CA GLY A 51 22.14 -13.56 -0.25
C GLY A 51 20.72 -13.02 -0.15
N HIS A 52 19.78 -13.82 0.36
CA HIS A 52 18.40 -13.39 0.61
C HIS A 52 18.32 -12.23 1.60
N GLN A 53 19.10 -12.28 2.70
CA GLN A 53 19.15 -11.18 3.68
C GLN A 53 19.59 -9.85 3.04
N LYS A 54 20.64 -9.87 2.21
CA LYS A 54 21.14 -8.68 1.50
C LYS A 54 20.09 -8.12 0.52
N LYS A 55 19.43 -8.99 -0.24
CA LYS A 55 18.37 -8.58 -1.18
C LYS A 55 17.16 -8.01 -0.44
N ALA A 56 16.72 -8.64 0.65
CA ALA A 56 15.64 -8.11 1.49
C ALA A 56 15.98 -6.71 2.01
N ALA A 57 17.20 -6.47 2.48
CA ALA A 57 17.65 -5.16 2.92
C ALA A 57 17.62 -4.11 1.78
N ALA A 58 18.01 -4.49 0.55
CA ALA A 58 17.92 -3.61 -0.61
C ALA A 58 16.45 -3.27 -0.97
N HIS A 59 15.55 -4.24 -0.89
CA HIS A 59 14.11 -4.02 -1.10
C HIS A 59 13.51 -3.10 -0.02
N ILE A 60 13.91 -3.24 1.25
CA ILE A 60 13.50 -2.33 2.33
C ILE A 60 13.96 -0.91 2.05
N ALA A 61 15.22 -0.73 1.63
CA ALA A 61 15.77 0.60 1.34
C ALA A 61 15.04 1.31 0.19
N SER A 62 14.48 0.55 -0.76
CA SER A 62 13.67 1.06 -1.89
C SER A 62 12.15 1.06 -1.62
N GLU A 63 11.70 0.75 -0.40
CA GLU A 63 10.27 0.57 -0.03
C GLU A 63 9.52 -0.46 -0.89
N ASN A 64 10.23 -1.39 -1.48
CA ASN A 64 9.65 -2.55 -2.17
C ASN A 64 9.31 -3.65 -1.15
N TRP A 65 8.25 -3.43 -0.39
CA TRP A 65 7.82 -4.36 0.67
C TRP A 65 7.47 -5.75 0.15
N PRO A 66 6.79 -5.91 -1.01
CA PRO A 66 6.56 -7.24 -1.59
C PRO A 66 7.86 -8.00 -1.87
N GLY A 67 8.86 -7.35 -2.50
CA GLY A 67 10.15 -7.99 -2.75
C GLY A 67 10.89 -8.37 -1.46
N ALA A 68 10.80 -7.55 -0.41
CA ALA A 68 11.38 -7.90 0.90
C ALA A 68 10.70 -9.14 1.51
N ILE A 69 9.37 -9.24 1.38
CA ILE A 69 8.58 -10.40 1.84
C ILE A 69 9.04 -11.67 1.12
N GLU A 70 9.12 -11.63 -0.21
CA GLU A 70 9.57 -12.75 -1.04
C GLU A 70 10.95 -13.27 -0.62
N GLU A 71 11.90 -12.36 -0.37
CA GLU A 71 13.26 -12.73 0.04
C GLU A 71 13.30 -13.34 1.46
N TYR A 72 12.48 -12.85 2.40
CA TYR A 72 12.36 -13.45 3.73
C TYR A 72 11.69 -14.83 3.68
N GLU A 73 10.64 -15.00 2.90
CA GLU A 73 9.99 -16.29 2.68
C GLU A 73 10.94 -17.31 2.03
N ALA A 74 11.73 -16.87 1.05
CA ALA A 74 12.75 -17.70 0.43
C ALA A 74 13.82 -18.15 1.45
N ALA A 75 14.29 -17.24 2.31
CA ALA A 75 15.21 -17.59 3.38
C ALA A 75 14.61 -18.62 4.37
N LEU A 76 13.34 -18.43 4.76
CA LEU A 76 12.61 -19.31 5.66
C LEU A 76 12.34 -20.70 5.03
N SER A 77 12.24 -20.79 3.71
CA SER A 77 12.11 -22.09 3.03
C SER A 77 13.38 -22.94 3.13
N ILE A 78 14.54 -22.31 3.35
CA ILE A 78 15.82 -22.98 3.56
C ILE A 78 15.99 -23.37 5.04
N ALA A 79 15.60 -22.51 5.97
CA ALA A 79 15.62 -22.73 7.40
C ALA A 79 14.50 -21.93 8.10
N ASP A 80 13.56 -22.63 8.69
CA ASP A 80 12.30 -22.10 9.25
C ASP A 80 12.46 -21.23 10.51
N SER A 81 13.60 -21.30 11.19
CA SER A 81 13.90 -20.63 12.46
C SER A 81 14.90 -19.47 12.34
N LEU A 82 15.06 -18.86 11.16
CA LEU A 82 15.94 -17.72 10.95
C LEU A 82 15.31 -16.46 11.56
N GLU A 83 15.80 -16.05 12.73
CA GLU A 83 15.26 -14.91 13.49
C GLU A 83 15.15 -13.62 12.65
N PHE A 84 16.19 -13.29 11.85
CA PHE A 84 16.14 -12.11 10.99
C PHE A 84 15.04 -12.17 9.94
N ALA A 85 14.75 -13.37 9.41
CA ALA A 85 13.73 -13.55 8.38
C ALA A 85 12.31 -13.54 8.99
N VAL A 86 12.13 -14.19 10.14
CA VAL A 86 10.85 -14.16 10.88
C VAL A 86 10.48 -12.71 11.27
N THR A 87 11.40 -11.99 11.91
CA THR A 87 11.18 -10.61 12.34
C THR A 87 11.04 -9.67 11.16
N GLY A 88 11.87 -9.87 10.12
CA GLY A 88 11.83 -9.10 8.87
C GLY A 88 10.53 -9.27 8.11
N LEU A 89 9.99 -10.47 8.04
CA LEU A 89 8.71 -10.78 7.40
C LEU A 89 7.54 -10.05 8.09
N VAL A 90 7.48 -10.11 9.43
CA VAL A 90 6.48 -9.38 10.22
C VAL A 90 6.58 -7.88 9.97
N TYR A 91 7.80 -7.34 10.00
CA TYR A 91 8.06 -5.92 9.73
C TYR A 91 7.62 -5.53 8.32
N ALA A 92 8.04 -6.24 7.27
CA ALA A 92 7.72 -5.92 5.89
C ALA A 92 6.20 -5.98 5.61
N ASN A 93 5.50 -6.99 6.15
CA ASN A 93 4.04 -7.09 6.07
C ASN A 93 3.33 -5.90 6.74
N SER A 94 3.80 -5.49 7.92
CA SER A 94 3.24 -4.33 8.63
C SER A 94 3.42 -3.04 7.82
N ARG A 95 4.57 -2.87 7.17
CA ARG A 95 4.87 -1.71 6.33
C ARG A 95 4.06 -1.71 5.03
N LEU A 96 3.88 -2.88 4.41
CA LEU A 96 3.02 -3.04 3.24
C LEU A 96 1.56 -2.68 3.55
N THR A 97 1.04 -3.20 4.67
CA THR A 97 -0.32 -2.90 5.14
C THR A 97 -0.51 -1.40 5.38
N LEU A 98 0.46 -0.75 6.04
CA LEU A 98 0.41 0.69 6.28
C LEU A 98 0.46 1.48 4.96
N LYS A 99 1.36 1.12 4.04
CA LYS A 99 1.47 1.75 2.71
C LYS A 99 0.15 1.67 1.95
N ASN A 100 -0.46 0.49 1.89
CA ASN A 100 -1.74 0.26 1.22
C ASN A 100 -2.87 1.08 1.86
N LYS A 101 -2.92 1.15 3.20
CA LYS A 101 -3.93 1.93 3.91
C LYS A 101 -3.79 3.44 3.68
N LEU A 102 -2.56 3.96 3.66
CA LEU A 102 -2.32 5.35 3.29
C LEU A 102 -2.76 5.61 1.85
N GLN A 103 -2.38 4.75 0.92
CA GLN A 103 -2.71 4.90 -0.49
C GLN A 103 -4.22 4.84 -0.77
N GLU A 104 -4.97 4.03 -0.02
CA GLU A 104 -6.44 3.96 -0.07
C GLU A 104 -7.06 5.35 0.18
N PHE A 105 -6.68 6.02 1.28
CA PHE A 105 -7.19 7.35 1.61
C PHE A 105 -6.70 8.45 0.67
N LEU A 106 -5.48 8.32 0.13
CA LEU A 106 -4.93 9.29 -0.83
C LEU A 106 -5.61 9.17 -2.20
N SER A 107 -5.99 7.95 -2.61
CA SER A 107 -6.68 7.69 -3.88
C SER A 107 -8.18 8.00 -3.83
N ASP A 108 -8.81 7.76 -2.69
CA ASP A 108 -10.24 8.09 -2.48
C ASP A 108 -10.47 8.88 -1.17
N PRO A 109 -10.27 10.20 -1.21
CA PRO A 109 -10.54 11.07 -0.06
C PRO A 109 -12.01 11.08 0.40
N THR A 110 -12.94 10.54 -0.39
CA THR A 110 -14.37 10.48 -0.02
C THR A 110 -14.63 9.53 1.15
N LEU A 111 -13.71 8.60 1.42
CA LEU A 111 -13.76 7.71 2.60
C LEU A 111 -13.76 8.49 3.92
N LEU A 112 -13.17 9.71 3.93
CA LEU A 112 -13.14 10.59 5.10
C LEU A 112 -14.49 11.25 5.43
N GLN A 113 -15.54 11.04 4.62
CA GLN A 113 -16.90 11.52 4.92
C GLN A 113 -17.52 10.81 6.12
N SER A 114 -17.19 9.53 6.33
CA SER A 114 -17.70 8.73 7.44
C SER A 114 -16.85 8.93 8.70
N ASP A 115 -17.47 8.83 9.87
CA ASP A 115 -16.74 8.89 11.13
C ASP A 115 -15.77 7.71 11.29
N VAL A 116 -16.13 6.55 10.76
CA VAL A 116 -15.27 5.36 10.74
C VAL A 116 -14.04 5.61 9.88
N GLY A 117 -14.20 6.05 8.62
CA GLY A 117 -13.08 6.34 7.73
C GLY A 117 -12.16 7.43 8.27
N LEU A 118 -12.71 8.48 8.90
CA LEU A 118 -11.92 9.52 9.54
C LEU A 118 -11.10 9.00 10.73
N ALA A 119 -11.68 8.11 11.54
CA ALA A 119 -10.98 7.48 12.67
C ALA A 119 -9.87 6.53 12.19
N GLU A 120 -10.14 5.74 11.14
CA GLU A 120 -9.15 4.85 10.52
C GLU A 120 -8.00 5.65 9.89
N ALA A 121 -8.29 6.69 9.13
CA ALA A 121 -7.28 7.58 8.54
C ALA A 121 -6.40 8.23 9.62
N SER A 122 -7.02 8.70 10.72
CA SER A 122 -6.28 9.27 11.86
C SER A 122 -5.39 8.23 12.54
N THR A 123 -5.80 6.98 12.56
CA THR A 123 -5.01 5.88 13.10
C THR A 123 -3.84 5.54 12.17
N ALA A 124 -4.08 5.45 10.86
CA ALA A 124 -3.05 5.26 9.86
C ALA A 124 -2.00 6.39 9.89
N LEU A 125 -2.44 7.65 10.02
CA LEU A 125 -1.55 8.81 10.17
C LEU A 125 -0.65 8.69 11.40
N ARG A 126 -1.20 8.29 12.56
CA ARG A 126 -0.39 8.07 13.79
C ARG A 126 0.62 6.94 13.63
N GLN A 127 0.24 5.85 12.97
CA GLN A 127 1.15 4.73 12.69
C GLN A 127 2.26 5.16 11.73
N ALA A 128 1.93 5.87 10.66
CA ALA A 128 2.88 6.40 9.69
C ALA A 128 3.90 7.35 10.35
N SER A 129 3.44 8.24 11.21
CA SER A 129 4.32 9.20 11.92
C SER A 129 5.31 8.54 12.88
N ARG A 130 5.02 7.31 13.36
CA ARG A 130 5.88 6.51 14.22
C ARG A 130 6.76 5.52 13.48
N ALA A 131 6.45 5.26 12.21
CA ALA A 131 7.17 4.28 11.41
C ALA A 131 8.62 4.70 11.16
N ARG A 132 9.55 3.74 11.24
CA ARG A 132 10.98 3.93 10.97
C ARG A 132 11.47 2.81 10.05
N PRO A 133 12.44 3.04 9.16
CA PRO A 133 12.98 4.36 8.80
C PRO A 133 11.92 5.25 8.16
N THR A 134 12.13 6.56 8.20
CA THR A 134 11.29 7.55 7.56
C THR A 134 11.88 7.90 6.19
N THR A 135 11.08 7.78 5.14
CA THR A 135 11.49 8.10 3.76
C THR A 135 10.76 9.35 3.28
N ASP A 136 11.25 9.98 2.23
CA ASP A 136 10.61 11.16 1.63
C ASP A 136 9.19 10.83 1.12
N GLN A 137 8.99 9.64 0.56
CA GLN A 137 7.67 9.18 0.11
C GLN A 137 6.69 9.05 1.29
N LEU A 138 7.12 8.42 2.39
CA LEU A 138 6.30 8.31 3.59
C LEU A 138 5.95 9.68 4.17
N LEU A 139 6.92 10.61 4.24
CA LEU A 139 6.70 11.98 4.70
C LEU A 139 5.68 12.72 3.84
N SER A 140 5.78 12.58 2.52
CA SER A 140 4.82 13.16 1.58
C SER A 140 3.40 12.62 1.81
N HIS A 141 3.25 11.30 1.98
CA HIS A 141 1.94 10.68 2.27
C HIS A 141 1.36 11.15 3.61
N ILE A 142 2.20 11.27 4.66
CA ILE A 142 1.81 11.81 5.98
C ILE A 142 1.26 13.23 5.83
N ASP A 143 1.97 14.12 5.14
CA ASP A 143 1.59 15.51 4.97
C ASP A 143 0.27 15.65 4.17
N ILE A 144 0.12 14.91 3.07
CA ILE A 144 -1.11 14.92 2.28
C ILE A 144 -2.28 14.39 3.10
N LEU A 145 -2.13 13.26 3.79
CA LEU A 145 -3.20 12.67 4.61
C LEU A 145 -3.59 13.58 5.77
N ALA A 146 -2.61 14.21 6.44
CA ALA A 146 -2.89 15.16 7.52
C ALA A 146 -3.73 16.36 7.03
N ARG A 147 -3.41 16.90 5.84
CA ARG A 147 -4.23 17.93 5.20
C ARG A 147 -5.63 17.45 4.86
N LEU A 148 -5.77 16.27 4.28
CA LEU A 148 -7.08 15.69 3.97
C LEU A 148 -7.95 15.54 5.22
N ILE A 149 -7.39 15.00 6.31
CA ILE A 149 -8.09 14.84 7.59
C ILE A 149 -8.50 16.21 8.14
N SER A 150 -7.60 17.20 8.14
CA SER A 150 -7.90 18.54 8.68
C SER A 150 -9.01 19.26 7.92
N THR A 151 -9.18 18.96 6.62
CA THR A 151 -10.19 19.57 5.76
C THR A 151 -11.46 18.73 5.59
N ALA A 152 -11.48 17.48 6.08
CA ALA A 152 -12.56 16.52 5.86
C ALA A 152 -13.95 16.99 6.34
N ARG A 153 -14.01 17.90 7.31
CA ARG A 153 -15.26 18.46 7.87
C ARG A 153 -15.50 19.92 7.50
N ILE A 154 -14.63 20.52 6.68
CA ILE A 154 -14.83 21.90 6.20
C ILE A 154 -15.96 21.89 5.19
N LYS A 155 -16.97 22.75 5.42
CA LYS A 155 -18.08 22.94 4.49
C LYS A 155 -17.67 23.79 3.29
N ILE A 156 -17.89 23.28 2.09
CA ILE A 156 -17.56 23.91 0.81
C ILE A 156 -18.87 24.33 0.15
N PRO A 157 -19.01 25.60 -0.28
CA PRO A 157 -20.19 26.04 -1.00
C PRO A 157 -20.24 25.38 -2.39
N VAL A 158 -21.39 24.81 -2.74
CA VAL A 158 -21.68 24.25 -4.07
C VAL A 158 -22.87 25.00 -4.63
N THR A 159 -22.69 25.65 -5.80
CA THR A 159 -23.75 26.38 -6.46
C THR A 159 -24.56 25.43 -7.35
N ILE A 160 -25.88 25.42 -7.16
CA ILE A 160 -26.80 24.63 -7.96
C ILE A 160 -27.76 25.58 -8.66
N SER A 161 -27.73 25.57 -10.00
CA SER A 161 -28.65 26.30 -10.90
C SER A 161 -29.71 25.36 -11.45
N SER A 162 -30.94 25.86 -11.61
CA SER A 162 -32.05 25.11 -12.18
C SER A 162 -33.05 26.08 -12.88
N ASP A 163 -34.07 25.48 -13.53
CA ASP A 163 -35.10 26.22 -14.29
C ASP A 163 -36.25 26.79 -13.44
N GLY A 164 -36.17 26.71 -12.12
CA GLY A 164 -37.24 27.12 -11.18
C GLY A 164 -38.49 26.25 -11.21
N GLN A 165 -38.53 25.21 -12.03
CA GLN A 165 -39.66 24.29 -12.14
C GLN A 165 -39.31 22.86 -11.76
N THR A 166 -38.05 22.50 -11.92
CA THR A 166 -37.48 21.21 -11.52
C THR A 166 -37.29 21.18 -10.01
N LYS A 167 -37.80 20.15 -9.34
CA LYS A 167 -37.52 19.87 -7.93
C LYS A 167 -36.13 19.26 -7.81
N VAL A 168 -35.22 19.97 -7.18
CA VAL A 168 -33.82 19.55 -6.99
C VAL A 168 -33.63 18.91 -5.60
N THR A 169 -32.93 17.79 -5.57
CA THR A 169 -32.58 17.06 -4.33
C THR A 169 -31.11 16.66 -4.37
N VAL A 170 -30.35 17.01 -3.36
CA VAL A 170 -29.01 16.44 -3.09
C VAL A 170 -29.24 15.19 -2.24
N ARG A 171 -29.02 13.99 -2.83
CA ARG A 171 -29.30 12.72 -2.18
C ARG A 171 -28.60 12.60 -0.83
N ARG A 172 -29.31 12.09 0.17
CA ARG A 172 -28.82 11.88 1.56
C ARG A 172 -28.35 13.15 2.27
N HIS A 173 -28.58 14.34 1.69
CA HIS A 173 -28.16 15.60 2.29
C HIS A 173 -29.32 16.59 2.45
N ALA A 174 -29.95 17.05 1.36
CA ALA A 174 -31.00 18.07 1.40
C ALA A 174 -31.98 17.99 0.24
N VAL A 175 -33.26 18.31 0.49
CA VAL A 175 -34.26 18.59 -0.54
C VAL A 175 -34.33 20.09 -0.72
N LEU A 176 -33.91 20.60 -1.89
CA LEU A 176 -33.85 22.05 -2.18
C LEU A 176 -35.19 22.57 -2.70
N GLY A 177 -36.01 21.67 -3.27
CA GLY A 177 -37.26 22.08 -3.92
C GLY A 177 -37.05 22.67 -5.30
N LYS A 178 -37.94 23.57 -5.73
CA LYS A 178 -37.87 24.29 -7.00
C LYS A 178 -37.03 25.55 -6.80
N VAL A 179 -35.82 25.56 -7.38
CA VAL A 179 -34.85 26.65 -7.25
C VAL A 179 -34.37 27.11 -8.61
N THR A 180 -34.00 28.37 -8.73
CA THR A 180 -33.33 28.93 -9.92
C THR A 180 -31.82 28.96 -9.72
N ASN A 181 -31.40 29.38 -8.52
CA ASN A 181 -30.00 29.41 -8.12
C ASN A 181 -29.93 29.31 -6.60
N THR A 182 -29.13 28.40 -6.07
CA THR A 182 -28.95 28.21 -4.64
C THR A 182 -27.56 27.71 -4.31
N VAL A 183 -27.10 27.99 -3.09
CA VAL A 183 -25.80 27.51 -2.59
C VAL A 183 -26.07 26.51 -1.46
N VAL A 184 -25.46 25.32 -1.60
CA VAL A 184 -25.51 24.26 -0.59
C VAL A 184 -24.09 24.06 -0.03
N ASN A 185 -23.97 24.06 1.29
CA ASN A 185 -22.68 23.85 1.95
C ASN A 185 -22.49 22.34 2.20
N LEU A 186 -21.58 21.71 1.46
CA LEU A 186 -21.26 20.28 1.53
C LEU A 186 -19.87 20.05 2.10
N ILE A 187 -19.67 19.01 2.88
CA ILE A 187 -18.31 18.55 3.25
C ILE A 187 -17.65 17.86 2.04
N PRO A 188 -16.31 17.75 1.99
CA PRO A 188 -15.63 17.01 0.93
C PRO A 188 -16.21 15.62 0.73
N GLY A 189 -16.47 15.23 -0.53
CA GLY A 189 -17.05 13.94 -0.83
C GLY A 189 -17.77 13.83 -2.17
N ARG A 190 -18.43 12.69 -2.40
CA ARG A 190 -19.21 12.40 -3.61
C ARG A 190 -20.71 12.53 -3.32
N TYR A 191 -21.41 13.31 -4.14
CA TYR A 191 -22.84 13.57 -4.03
C TYR A 191 -23.53 13.31 -5.36
N THR A 192 -24.76 12.80 -5.31
CA THR A 192 -25.65 12.72 -6.47
C THR A 192 -26.75 13.77 -6.32
N VAL A 193 -26.85 14.67 -7.30
CA VAL A 193 -27.93 15.66 -7.38
C VAL A 193 -28.96 15.16 -8.38
N VAL A 194 -30.24 15.20 -8.00
CA VAL A 194 -31.35 14.70 -8.80
C VAL A 194 -32.33 15.82 -9.05
N GLY A 195 -32.69 16.06 -10.31
CA GLY A 195 -33.77 16.93 -10.75
C GLY A 195 -34.99 16.12 -11.17
N GLN A 196 -36.18 16.50 -10.65
CA GLN A 196 -37.45 15.86 -10.97
C GLN A 196 -38.52 16.87 -11.33
N ARG A 197 -39.25 16.59 -12.42
CA ARG A 197 -40.37 17.41 -12.87
C ARG A 197 -41.48 16.52 -13.43
N LEU A 198 -42.73 16.74 -13.02
CA LEU A 198 -43.87 15.95 -13.48
C LEU A 198 -44.01 16.02 -15.01
N GLY A 199 -44.09 14.85 -15.67
CA GLY A 199 -44.13 14.73 -17.14
C GLY A 199 -42.82 14.89 -17.86
N TYR A 200 -41.72 14.93 -17.13
CA TYR A 200 -40.36 15.04 -17.67
C TYR A 200 -39.46 13.92 -17.13
N ARG A 201 -38.41 13.60 -17.87
CA ARG A 201 -37.39 12.63 -17.46
C ARG A 201 -36.56 13.20 -16.30
N ASP A 202 -36.32 12.36 -15.29
CA ASP A 202 -35.42 12.70 -14.18
C ASP A 202 -33.99 12.93 -14.69
N VAL A 203 -33.35 13.98 -14.20
CA VAL A 203 -31.94 14.29 -14.47
C VAL A 203 -31.12 13.92 -13.24
N ARG A 204 -29.92 13.38 -13.47
CA ARG A 204 -29.00 12.95 -12.43
C ARG A 204 -27.60 13.39 -12.75
N GLU A 205 -26.95 14.08 -11.80
CA GLU A 205 -25.56 14.53 -11.89
C GLU A 205 -24.78 14.10 -10.65
N ASP A 206 -23.61 13.51 -10.86
CA ASP A 206 -22.68 13.17 -9.80
C ASP A 206 -21.61 14.25 -9.67
N VAL A 207 -21.41 14.77 -8.47
CA VAL A 207 -20.40 15.78 -8.16
C VAL A 207 -19.44 15.30 -7.09
N VAL A 208 -18.15 15.57 -7.29
CA VAL A 208 -17.11 15.35 -6.29
C VAL A 208 -16.69 16.71 -5.72
N VAL A 209 -16.90 16.88 -4.42
CA VAL A 209 -16.53 18.10 -3.68
C VAL A 209 -15.19 17.83 -3.01
N LEU A 210 -14.18 18.65 -3.28
CA LEU A 210 -12.83 18.48 -2.73
C LEU A 210 -12.37 19.80 -2.09
N ALA A 211 -11.77 19.70 -0.91
CA ALA A 211 -11.14 20.85 -0.26
C ALA A 211 -9.96 21.38 -1.10
N GLY A 212 -9.82 22.70 -1.16
CA GLY A 212 -8.76 23.35 -1.93
C GLY A 212 -8.98 23.37 -3.46
N ARG A 213 -10.12 22.91 -3.95
CA ARG A 213 -10.55 23.04 -5.35
C ARG A 213 -11.58 24.15 -5.48
N PRO A 214 -11.73 24.76 -6.67
CA PRO A 214 -12.82 25.71 -6.94
C PRO A 214 -14.18 25.10 -6.60
N SER A 215 -15.08 25.90 -6.06
CA SER A 215 -16.45 25.48 -5.73
C SER A 215 -17.18 24.97 -6.97
N PRO A 216 -17.75 23.75 -6.95
CA PRO A 216 -18.50 23.23 -8.09
C PRO A 216 -19.74 24.07 -8.40
N ILE A 217 -20.03 24.23 -9.69
CA ILE A 217 -21.26 24.82 -10.21
C ILE A 217 -21.97 23.72 -10.99
N LEU A 218 -23.23 23.42 -10.63
CA LEU A 218 -24.04 22.37 -11.24
C LEU A 218 -25.27 23.00 -11.86
N GLU A 219 -25.60 22.56 -13.08
CA GLU A 219 -26.86 22.93 -13.74
C GLU A 219 -27.76 21.69 -13.82
N ILE A 220 -28.95 21.76 -13.20
CA ILE A 220 -29.88 20.64 -13.06
C ILE A 220 -31.27 21.08 -13.51
N ALA A 221 -31.69 20.67 -14.71
CA ALA A 221 -33.03 20.98 -15.24
C ALA A 221 -33.60 19.77 -15.98
N SER A 222 -34.84 19.37 -15.64
CA SER A 222 -35.60 18.32 -16.34
C SER A 222 -36.31 18.93 -17.54
N THR A 223 -35.72 18.82 -18.74
CA THR A 223 -36.21 19.46 -19.98
C THR A 223 -36.82 18.48 -20.98
N GLU A 224 -36.47 17.19 -20.88
CA GLU A 224 -36.96 16.12 -21.77
C GLU A 224 -38.32 15.61 -21.29
N ARG A 225 -39.37 15.77 -22.15
CA ARG A 225 -40.72 15.26 -21.84
C ARG A 225 -40.78 13.74 -21.98
N VAL A 226 -41.42 13.11 -21.02
CA VAL A 226 -41.81 11.68 -21.12
C VAL A 226 -43.08 11.60 -21.96
N ARG A 227 -43.04 10.78 -23.04
CA ARG A 227 -44.20 10.50 -23.88
C ARG A 227 -45.09 9.46 -23.25
#